data_6655e4b17d653c21f303498d84a9c9d2
#
_entry.id   6655e4b17d653c21f303498d84a9c9d2
#
_cell.length_a   1.000
_cell.length_b   1.000
_cell.length_c   1.000
_cell.angle_alpha   90.00
_cell.angle_beta   90.00
_cell.angle_gamma   90.00
#
_symmetry.space_group_name_H-M   'P 1'
#
loop_
_entity.id
_entity.type
_entity.pdbx_description
1 polymer ?
#
loop_
_entity_poly.entity_id
_entity_poly.type
_entity_poly.pdbx_seq_one_letter_code
_entity_poly.pdbx_strand_id
1 'polypeptide(L)'
;MAEADLKELYDSLGLAMTFKDFLHIQNYFKGEEKRDPSMTEIRVLDTYWSDHCRHTTFSTELTDVEFDDGDYNDLLEKTFDAYRAEMKKMYKDRDDKFVCLMDIALMGMKQLKAAGKLDDMEVSDEINACSIVVPVVVDGVEEEWLVFFKNETHNHPTEIEPFGGAATC
;
A
#
# COMPACT_ATOMS: atom_id res chain seq x y z
N MET A 1 0.44 -22.98 23.81
CA MET A 1 1.70 -22.28 24.15
C MET A 1 1.31 -21.00 24.88
N ALA A 2 2.03 -20.63 25.93
CA ALA A 2 1.80 -19.35 26.62
C ALA A 2 2.35 -18.21 25.74
N GLU A 3 1.88 -16.97 25.99
CA GLU A 3 2.27 -15.82 25.17
C GLU A 3 3.79 -15.53 25.23
N ALA A 4 4.40 -15.72 26.39
CA ALA A 4 5.85 -15.56 26.56
C ALA A 4 6.66 -16.55 25.69
N ASP A 5 6.26 -17.84 25.70
CA ASP A 5 6.92 -18.87 24.90
C ASP A 5 6.69 -18.63 23.39
N LEU A 6 5.49 -18.12 23.04
CA LEU A 6 5.17 -17.75 21.66
C LEU A 6 6.02 -16.57 21.18
N LYS A 7 6.29 -15.61 22.06
CA LYS A 7 7.15 -14.47 21.75
C LYS A 7 8.60 -14.91 21.53
N GLU A 8 9.12 -15.79 22.35
CA GLU A 8 10.47 -16.36 22.18
C GLU A 8 10.59 -17.10 20.84
N LEU A 9 9.58 -17.92 20.50
CA LEU A 9 9.52 -18.61 19.21
C LEU A 9 9.50 -17.60 18.05
N TYR A 10 8.62 -16.59 18.12
CA TYR A 10 8.53 -15.54 17.11
C TYR A 10 9.88 -14.86 16.88
N ASP A 11 10.56 -14.44 17.93
CA ASP A 11 11.87 -13.77 17.83
C ASP A 11 12.94 -14.68 17.22
N SER A 12 12.83 -16.00 17.41
CA SER A 12 13.76 -16.97 16.85
C SER A 12 13.56 -17.25 15.35
N LEU A 13 12.36 -17.01 14.84
CA LEU A 13 11.98 -17.35 13.46
C LEU A 13 12.32 -16.28 12.42
N GLY A 14 12.56 -15.02 12.84
CA GLY A 14 12.84 -13.91 11.94
C GLY A 14 11.72 -13.68 10.92
N LEU A 15 10.46 -13.62 11.41
CA LEU A 15 9.28 -13.45 10.57
C LEU A 15 9.13 -12.00 10.11
N ALA A 16 8.54 -11.82 8.93
CA ALA A 16 8.18 -10.51 8.38
C ALA A 16 6.88 -9.96 8.98
N MET A 17 5.94 -10.85 9.37
CA MET A 17 4.70 -10.48 10.07
C MET A 17 4.98 -9.90 11.45
N THR A 18 4.03 -9.13 12.00
CA THR A 18 4.12 -8.64 13.39
C THR A 18 3.84 -9.73 14.41
N PHE A 19 4.26 -9.52 15.66
CA PHE A 19 3.91 -10.44 16.75
C PHE A 19 2.39 -10.54 16.96
N LYS A 20 1.63 -9.47 16.70
CA LYS A 20 0.16 -9.48 16.79
C LYS A 20 -0.46 -10.41 15.74
N ASP A 21 0.08 -10.42 14.54
CA ASP A 21 -0.36 -11.32 13.47
C ASP A 21 -0.04 -12.77 13.83
N PHE A 22 1.14 -13.03 14.38
CA PHE A 22 1.52 -14.36 14.84
C PHE A 22 0.64 -14.88 15.98
N LEU A 23 0.25 -14.00 16.90
CA LEU A 23 -0.71 -14.31 17.95
C LEU A 23 -2.12 -14.60 17.40
N HIS A 24 -2.53 -13.86 16.35
CA HIS A 24 -3.78 -14.12 15.64
C HIS A 24 -3.76 -15.51 14.99
N ILE A 25 -2.67 -15.90 14.35
CA ILE A 25 -2.48 -17.25 13.78
C ILE A 25 -2.61 -18.32 14.86
N GLN A 26 -1.96 -18.15 16.01
CA GLN A 26 -2.10 -19.09 17.12
C GLN A 26 -3.56 -19.24 17.54
N ASN A 27 -4.28 -18.13 17.69
CA ASN A 27 -5.68 -18.14 18.10
C ASN A 27 -6.58 -18.84 17.08
N TYR A 28 -6.35 -18.62 15.79
CA TYR A 28 -7.07 -19.28 14.71
C TYR A 28 -6.85 -20.81 14.73
N PHE A 29 -5.59 -21.26 14.74
CA PHE A 29 -5.30 -22.69 14.76
C PHE A 29 -5.82 -23.39 16.00
N LYS A 30 -5.78 -22.71 17.15
CA LYS A 30 -6.31 -23.22 18.41
C LYS A 30 -7.84 -23.27 18.43
N GLY A 31 -8.51 -22.25 17.89
CA GLY A 31 -9.97 -22.09 17.95
C GLY A 31 -10.69 -22.84 16.82
N GLU A 32 -10.27 -22.63 15.58
CA GLU A 32 -10.94 -23.12 14.38
C GLU A 32 -10.36 -24.46 13.92
N GLU A 33 -9.06 -24.50 13.64
CA GLU A 33 -8.39 -25.71 13.13
C GLU A 33 -8.23 -26.80 14.17
N LYS A 34 -8.14 -26.46 15.46
CA LYS A 34 -7.95 -27.36 16.61
C LYS A 34 -6.72 -28.27 16.48
N ARG A 35 -5.68 -27.74 15.88
CA ARG A 35 -4.37 -28.36 15.70
C ARG A 35 -3.27 -27.31 15.74
N ASP A 36 -2.03 -27.76 15.84
CA ASP A 36 -0.88 -26.89 15.68
C ASP A 36 -0.58 -26.68 14.17
N PRO A 37 -0.15 -25.47 13.75
CA PRO A 37 0.34 -25.25 12.40
C PRO A 37 1.69 -25.95 12.18
N SER A 38 1.93 -26.40 10.97
CA SER A 38 3.26 -26.81 10.53
C SER A 38 4.16 -25.58 10.31
N MET A 39 5.47 -25.79 10.32
CA MET A 39 6.43 -24.71 10.00
C MET A 39 6.22 -24.17 8.58
N THR A 40 5.84 -25.02 7.63
CA THR A 40 5.53 -24.60 6.27
C THR A 40 4.33 -23.67 6.24
N GLU A 41 3.24 -23.96 6.96
CA GLU A 41 2.08 -23.08 7.06
C GLU A 41 2.45 -21.73 7.68
N ILE A 42 3.26 -21.72 8.74
CA ILE A 42 3.76 -20.48 9.34
C ILE A 42 4.52 -19.64 8.31
N ARG A 43 5.43 -20.24 7.54
CA ARG A 43 6.22 -19.54 6.53
C ARG A 43 5.38 -19.03 5.36
N VAL A 44 4.37 -19.79 4.92
CA VAL A 44 3.43 -19.35 3.88
C VAL A 44 2.61 -18.16 4.38
N LEU A 45 2.07 -18.24 5.60
CA LEU A 45 1.31 -17.15 6.20
C LEU A 45 2.18 -15.91 6.41
N ASP A 46 3.43 -16.06 6.82
CA ASP A 46 4.39 -14.96 6.94
C ASP A 46 4.59 -14.23 5.62
N THR A 47 4.70 -14.99 4.52
CA THR A 47 4.82 -14.40 3.18
C THR A 47 3.56 -13.61 2.80
N TYR A 48 2.37 -14.11 3.09
CA TYR A 48 1.11 -13.41 2.84
C TYR A 48 0.94 -12.16 3.72
N TRP A 49 1.44 -12.20 4.95
CA TRP A 49 1.36 -11.09 5.91
C TRP A 49 2.52 -10.10 5.80
N SER A 50 3.48 -10.36 4.93
CA SER A 50 4.57 -9.41 4.70
C SER A 50 3.99 -8.08 4.17
N ASP A 51 4.58 -6.97 4.61
CA ASP A 51 4.19 -5.63 4.14
C ASP A 51 4.74 -5.39 2.72
N HIS A 52 4.13 -6.08 1.76
CA HIS A 52 4.50 -6.03 0.35
C HIS A 52 4.40 -4.59 -0.16
N CYS A 53 5.47 -4.08 -0.77
CA CYS A 53 5.58 -2.69 -1.23
C CYS A 53 5.25 -1.65 -0.14
N ARG A 54 5.31 -2.04 1.12
CA ARG A 54 5.01 -1.18 2.28
C ARG A 54 3.60 -0.58 2.28
N HIS A 55 2.63 -1.28 1.71
CA HIS A 55 1.24 -0.82 1.67
C HIS A 55 0.69 -0.55 3.07
N THR A 56 0.95 -1.43 4.03
CA THR A 56 0.54 -1.25 5.43
C THR A 56 1.22 -0.02 6.04
N THR A 57 2.53 0.14 5.84
CA THR A 57 3.29 1.30 6.31
C THR A 57 2.73 2.60 5.74
N PHE A 58 2.52 2.67 4.43
CA PHE A 58 1.97 3.86 3.78
C PHE A 58 0.53 4.17 4.16
N SER A 59 -0.24 3.17 4.58
CA SER A 59 -1.63 3.32 5.01
C SER A 59 -1.78 3.43 6.53
N THR A 60 -0.69 3.49 7.30
CA THR A 60 -0.73 3.68 8.75
C THR A 60 -1.17 5.11 9.09
N GLU A 61 -2.09 5.26 10.05
CA GLU A 61 -2.52 6.56 10.55
C GLU A 61 -1.37 7.31 11.21
N LEU A 62 -1.17 8.56 10.81
CA LEU A 62 -0.23 9.48 11.40
C LEU A 62 -0.98 10.36 12.41
N THR A 63 -0.79 10.08 13.69
CA THR A 63 -1.45 10.79 14.80
C THR A 63 -0.64 11.98 15.29
N ASP A 64 0.67 11.94 15.11
CA ASP A 64 1.60 12.97 15.53
C ASP A 64 2.63 13.21 14.43
N VAL A 65 2.79 14.48 14.04
CA VAL A 65 3.69 14.89 12.96
C VAL A 65 4.48 16.09 13.43
N GLU A 66 5.78 15.90 13.55
CA GLU A 66 6.74 16.92 13.94
C GLU A 66 7.68 17.22 12.75
N PHE A 67 8.15 18.45 12.67
CA PHE A 67 9.11 18.89 11.68
C PHE A 67 10.38 19.34 12.37
N ASP A 68 11.49 18.72 12.02
CA ASP A 68 12.79 19.12 12.53
C ASP A 68 13.22 20.48 11.95
N ASP A 69 14.00 21.24 12.71
CA ASP A 69 14.61 22.49 12.25
C ASP A 69 15.52 22.23 11.04
N GLY A 70 15.35 23.01 9.97
CA GLY A 70 16.14 22.88 8.75
C GLY A 70 15.74 23.86 7.66
N ASP A 71 16.50 23.88 6.58
CA ASP A 71 16.33 24.85 5.47
C ASP A 71 14.95 24.76 4.77
N TYR A 72 14.26 23.62 4.91
CA TYR A 72 12.97 23.36 4.26
C TYR A 72 11.80 23.27 5.23
N ASN A 73 12.03 23.47 6.53
CA ASN A 73 10.99 23.30 7.55
C ASN A 73 9.73 24.10 7.24
N ASP A 74 9.84 25.41 7.05
CA ASP A 74 8.73 26.31 6.75
C ASP A 74 7.93 25.87 5.52
N LEU A 75 8.63 25.34 4.49
CA LEU A 75 7.99 24.85 3.26
C LEU A 75 7.21 23.58 3.51
N LEU A 76 7.79 22.65 4.27
CA LEU A 76 7.15 21.36 4.60
C LEU A 76 5.93 21.56 5.48
N GLU A 77 6.03 22.38 6.52
CA GLU A 77 4.90 22.71 7.40
C GLU A 77 3.74 23.33 6.62
N LYS A 78 4.02 24.38 5.82
CA LYS A 78 2.99 25.03 5.00
C LYS A 78 2.34 24.07 4.00
N THR A 79 3.12 23.17 3.41
CA THR A 79 2.61 22.16 2.47
C THR A 79 1.73 21.13 3.18
N PHE A 80 2.12 20.70 4.35
CA PHE A 80 1.34 19.79 5.17
C PHE A 80 0.03 20.43 5.67
N ASP A 81 0.07 21.67 6.09
CA ASP A 81 -1.13 22.41 6.50
C ASP A 81 -2.10 22.61 5.31
N ALA A 82 -1.58 22.90 4.12
CA ALA A 82 -2.38 22.97 2.90
C ALA A 82 -3.03 21.61 2.58
N TYR A 83 -2.29 20.51 2.70
CA TYR A 83 -2.83 19.16 2.56
C TYR A 83 -3.97 18.89 3.58
N ARG A 84 -3.76 19.21 4.86
CA ARG A 84 -4.80 19.03 5.91
C ARG A 84 -6.06 19.84 5.65
N ALA A 85 -5.90 21.06 5.14
CA ALA A 85 -7.03 21.90 4.78
C ALA A 85 -7.82 21.31 3.60
N GLU A 86 -7.12 20.78 2.61
CA GLU A 86 -7.76 20.15 1.45
C GLU A 86 -8.42 18.81 1.81
N MET A 87 -7.77 18.01 2.64
CA MET A 87 -8.33 16.76 3.17
C MET A 87 -9.69 17.01 3.84
N LYS A 88 -9.80 18.05 4.69
CA LYS A 88 -11.06 18.41 5.35
C LYS A 88 -12.17 18.79 4.38
N LYS A 89 -11.85 19.40 3.24
CA LYS A 89 -12.85 19.72 2.21
C LYS A 89 -13.28 18.49 1.45
N MET A 90 -12.30 17.68 1.03
CA MET A 90 -12.52 16.53 0.16
C MET A 90 -13.26 15.40 0.89
N TYR A 91 -13.01 15.24 2.19
CA TYR A 91 -13.61 14.18 3.00
C TYR A 91 -14.62 14.71 4.02
N LYS A 92 -15.25 15.84 3.73
CA LYS A 92 -16.19 16.53 4.62
C LYS A 92 -17.25 15.65 5.25
N ASP A 93 -17.72 14.65 4.53
CA ASP A 93 -18.79 13.74 4.96
C ASP A 93 -18.28 12.31 5.20
N ARG A 94 -16.97 12.17 5.53
CA ARG A 94 -16.32 10.87 5.69
C ARG A 94 -15.50 10.82 6.98
N ASP A 95 -16.01 10.07 7.97
CA ASP A 95 -15.35 9.87 9.26
C ASP A 95 -14.27 8.75 9.24
N ASP A 96 -14.22 7.97 8.15
CA ASP A 96 -13.28 6.86 7.97
C ASP A 96 -11.92 7.29 7.40
N LYS A 97 -11.71 8.59 7.18
CA LYS A 97 -10.47 9.12 6.59
C LYS A 97 -9.54 9.72 7.64
N PHE A 98 -8.31 9.28 7.60
CA PHE A 98 -7.23 9.72 8.47
C PHE A 98 -6.00 10.14 7.66
N VAL A 99 -5.08 10.85 8.29
CA VAL A 99 -3.81 11.26 7.69
C VAL A 99 -2.89 10.04 7.58
N CYS A 100 -2.42 9.75 6.39
CA CYS A 100 -1.41 8.72 6.14
C CYS A 100 -0.57 9.10 4.91
N LEU A 101 0.60 8.49 4.76
CA LEU A 101 1.50 8.79 3.63
C LEU A 101 0.84 8.52 2.28
N MET A 102 0.03 7.48 2.17
CA MET A 102 -0.70 7.16 0.94
C MET A 102 -1.70 8.25 0.57
N ASP A 103 -2.44 8.78 1.55
CA ASP A 103 -3.41 9.87 1.29
C ASP A 103 -2.70 11.17 0.89
N ILE A 104 -1.58 11.49 1.53
CA ILE A 104 -0.74 12.64 1.16
C ILE A 104 -0.28 12.51 -0.30
N ALA A 105 0.25 11.34 -0.68
CA ALA A 105 0.73 11.08 -2.04
C ALA A 105 -0.38 11.18 -3.10
N LEU A 106 -1.59 10.75 -2.77
CA LEU A 106 -2.72 10.71 -3.71
C LEU A 106 -3.54 12.01 -3.74
N MET A 107 -3.35 12.94 -2.82
CA MET A 107 -4.19 14.14 -2.70
C MET A 107 -4.17 15.01 -3.98
N GLY A 108 -3.02 15.21 -4.59
CA GLY A 108 -2.90 15.95 -5.83
C GLY A 108 -3.72 15.37 -6.99
N MET A 109 -3.67 14.04 -7.15
CA MET A 109 -4.46 13.32 -8.14
C MET A 109 -5.96 13.45 -7.85
N LYS A 110 -6.38 13.33 -6.60
CA LYS A 110 -7.78 13.50 -6.19
C LYS A 110 -8.30 14.91 -6.46
N GLN A 111 -7.49 15.94 -6.23
CA GLN A 111 -7.82 17.33 -6.56
C GLN A 111 -7.99 17.53 -8.06
N LEU A 112 -7.08 16.99 -8.89
CA LEU A 112 -7.18 17.06 -10.35
C LEU A 112 -8.43 16.36 -10.86
N LYS A 113 -8.75 15.19 -10.31
CA LYS A 113 -9.98 14.45 -10.63
C LYS A 113 -11.23 15.25 -10.28
N ALA A 114 -11.27 15.83 -9.08
CA ALA A 114 -12.40 16.67 -8.64
C ALA A 114 -12.55 17.95 -9.48
N ALA A 115 -11.48 18.43 -10.09
CA ALA A 115 -11.49 19.56 -11.01
C ALA A 115 -11.80 19.20 -12.48
N GLY A 116 -12.14 17.93 -12.78
CA GLY A 116 -12.44 17.45 -14.14
C GLY A 116 -11.21 17.50 -15.07
N LYS A 117 -10.02 17.29 -14.54
CA LYS A 117 -8.77 17.33 -15.33
C LYS A 117 -8.19 15.93 -15.63
N LEU A 118 -8.92 14.90 -15.28
CA LEU A 118 -8.55 13.50 -15.51
C LEU A 118 -9.72 12.72 -16.11
N ASP A 119 -10.44 13.35 -17.04
CA ASP A 119 -11.62 12.74 -17.69
C ASP A 119 -11.23 11.62 -18.67
N ASP A 120 -9.98 11.60 -19.13
CA ASP A 120 -9.36 10.56 -19.94
C ASP A 120 -8.83 9.36 -19.10
N MET A 121 -8.86 9.48 -17.76
CA MET A 121 -8.46 8.39 -16.89
C MET A 121 -9.53 7.30 -16.87
N GLU A 122 -9.16 6.07 -17.22
CA GLU A 122 -10.04 4.92 -17.11
C GLU A 122 -10.47 4.72 -15.64
N VAL A 123 -11.76 4.46 -15.46
CA VAL A 123 -12.32 4.05 -14.16
C VAL A 123 -12.45 2.55 -14.16
N SER A 124 -11.56 1.87 -13.45
CA SER A 124 -11.48 0.42 -13.34
C SER A 124 -11.54 0.00 -11.88
N ASP A 125 -11.95 -1.23 -11.62
CA ASP A 125 -11.85 -1.86 -10.29
C ASP A 125 -10.39 -2.21 -9.93
N GLU A 126 -9.49 -2.23 -10.91
CA GLU A 126 -8.06 -2.38 -10.74
C GLU A 126 -7.45 -1.07 -10.20
N ILE A 127 -6.89 -1.12 -9.00
CA ILE A 127 -6.35 0.05 -8.31
C ILE A 127 -4.81 0.13 -8.28
N ASN A 128 -4.12 -0.88 -8.78
CA ASN A 128 -2.66 -0.98 -8.80
C ASN A 128 -2.04 -0.55 -10.14
N ALA A 129 -2.83 0.04 -11.01
CA ALA A 129 -2.38 0.63 -12.27
C ALA A 129 -3.16 1.90 -12.58
N CYS A 130 -2.56 2.77 -13.40
CA CYS A 130 -3.22 3.95 -13.96
C CYS A 130 -3.28 3.80 -15.47
N SER A 131 -4.47 3.89 -16.05
CA SER A 131 -4.69 3.85 -17.49
C SER A 131 -5.37 5.12 -17.96
N ILE A 132 -4.97 5.61 -19.12
CA ILE A 132 -5.67 6.68 -19.82
C ILE A 132 -6.18 6.18 -21.16
N VAL A 133 -7.37 6.66 -21.56
CA VAL A 133 -7.95 6.40 -22.87
C VAL A 133 -7.38 7.40 -23.86
N VAL A 134 -6.79 6.94 -24.94
CA VAL A 134 -6.25 7.79 -26.01
C VAL A 134 -6.80 7.37 -27.37
N PRO A 135 -7.28 8.31 -28.20
CA PRO A 135 -7.65 8.02 -29.57
C PRO A 135 -6.40 7.80 -30.41
N VAL A 136 -6.36 6.68 -31.13
CA VAL A 136 -5.26 6.31 -32.02
C VAL A 136 -5.81 6.00 -33.41
N VAL A 137 -5.11 6.44 -34.45
CA VAL A 137 -5.50 6.10 -35.82
C VAL A 137 -4.63 4.95 -36.32
N VAL A 138 -5.26 3.80 -36.58
CA VAL A 138 -4.62 2.60 -37.11
C VAL A 138 -5.21 2.33 -38.50
N ASP A 139 -4.39 2.30 -39.55
CA ASP A 139 -4.82 2.09 -40.93
C ASP A 139 -5.98 2.99 -41.41
N GLY A 140 -6.03 4.22 -40.88
CA GLY A 140 -7.07 5.20 -41.21
C GLY A 140 -8.38 5.05 -40.42
N VAL A 141 -8.45 4.14 -39.46
CA VAL A 141 -9.57 3.95 -38.54
C VAL A 141 -9.17 4.45 -37.16
N GLU A 142 -10.06 5.25 -36.53
CA GLU A 142 -9.86 5.71 -35.17
C GLU A 142 -10.30 4.63 -34.17
N GLU A 143 -9.41 4.29 -33.24
CA GLU A 143 -9.61 3.32 -32.18
C GLU A 143 -9.31 3.96 -30.81
N GLU A 144 -9.99 3.51 -29.77
CA GLU A 144 -9.65 3.87 -28.40
C GLU A 144 -8.67 2.85 -27.81
N TRP A 145 -7.50 3.35 -27.44
CA TRP A 145 -6.45 2.53 -26.81
C TRP A 145 -6.26 2.94 -25.36
N LEU A 146 -5.89 1.97 -24.51
CA LEU A 146 -5.47 2.21 -23.14
C LEU A 146 -3.95 2.34 -23.09
N VAL A 147 -3.47 3.50 -22.66
CA VAL A 147 -2.07 3.68 -22.26
C VAL A 147 -1.95 3.43 -20.76
N PHE A 148 -1.16 2.43 -20.44
CA PHE A 148 -1.05 1.87 -19.11
C PHE A 148 0.22 2.36 -18.42
N PHE A 149 0.08 2.95 -17.23
CA PHE A 149 1.20 3.39 -16.41
C PHE A 149 1.30 2.51 -15.16
N LYS A 150 2.42 1.82 -15.02
CA LYS A 150 2.71 1.00 -13.85
C LYS A 150 4.13 1.30 -13.38
N ASN A 151 4.28 1.60 -12.10
CA ASN A 151 5.57 1.80 -11.46
C ASN A 151 5.84 0.67 -10.49
N GLU A 152 6.29 -0.46 -11.00
CA GLU A 152 6.76 -1.59 -10.21
C GLU A 152 8.19 -1.95 -10.62
N THR A 153 9.02 -2.15 -9.61
CA THR A 153 10.45 -2.46 -9.81
C THR A 153 10.75 -3.95 -9.66
N HIS A 154 9.75 -4.77 -9.31
CA HIS A 154 9.96 -6.16 -8.93
C HIS A 154 10.29 -7.09 -10.09
N ASN A 155 9.78 -6.81 -11.27
CA ASN A 155 9.87 -7.71 -12.41
C ASN A 155 11.18 -7.59 -13.16
N HIS A 156 11.80 -6.44 -13.13
CA HIS A 156 13.06 -6.19 -13.83
C HIS A 156 14.25 -6.95 -13.24
N PRO A 157 14.40 -7.07 -11.92
CA PRO A 157 15.45 -7.90 -11.33
C PRO A 157 15.30 -9.41 -11.57
N THR A 158 14.11 -9.88 -11.94
CA THR A 158 13.83 -11.33 -12.13
C THR A 158 14.73 -11.98 -13.19
N GLU A 159 15.14 -11.22 -14.20
CA GLU A 159 16.06 -11.70 -15.25
C GLU A 159 17.49 -11.84 -14.70
N ILE A 160 17.87 -10.99 -13.76
CA ILE A 160 19.24 -10.91 -13.19
C ILE A 160 19.32 -11.73 -11.91
N GLU A 161 18.29 -11.67 -11.07
CA GLU A 161 18.18 -12.34 -9.79
C GLU A 161 16.80 -12.95 -9.62
N PRO A 162 16.58 -14.20 -10.11
CA PRO A 162 15.25 -14.83 -10.17
C PRO A 162 14.54 -14.93 -8.83
N PHE A 163 15.27 -14.99 -7.72
CA PHE A 163 14.70 -15.09 -6.36
C PHE A 163 14.25 -13.73 -5.79
N GLY A 164 14.80 -12.63 -6.26
CA GLY A 164 14.47 -11.29 -5.78
C GLY A 164 13.23 -10.67 -6.42
N GLY A 165 12.89 -11.05 -7.65
CA GLY A 165 11.80 -10.46 -8.42
C GLY A 165 10.58 -11.37 -8.57
N ALA A 166 10.77 -12.68 -8.72
CA ALA A 166 9.71 -13.62 -9.03
C ALA A 166 8.68 -13.83 -7.91
N ALA A 167 9.02 -13.53 -6.66
CA ALA A 167 8.12 -13.71 -5.52
C ALA A 167 6.97 -12.69 -5.48
N THR A 168 7.03 -11.64 -6.29
CA THR A 168 6.07 -10.51 -6.28
C THR A 168 5.17 -10.47 -7.50
N CYS A 169 5.36 -11.39 -8.40
CA CYS A 169 4.53 -11.62 -9.58
C CYS A 169 3.69 -12.87 -9.46
#